data_bc43bb91888324161c2549090016c81b
#
_entry.id   bc43bb91888324161c2549090016c81b
#
_cell.length_a   1.000
_cell.length_b   1.000
_cell.length_c   1.000
_cell.angle_alpha   90.00
_cell.angle_beta   90.00
_cell.angle_gamma   90.00
#
_symmetry.space_group_name_H-M   'P 1'
#
loop_
_entity.id
_entity.type
_entity.pdbx_description
1 polymer ?
#
loop_
_entity_poly.entity_id
_entity_poly.type
_entity_poly.pdbx_seq_one_letter_code
_entity_poly.pdbx_strand_id
1 'polypeptide(L)'
;FNAGRYYRKNMSSKVKDTPVFMGTLGYGLPYDVTLYGGTILANDYYAFALGTGLSMGRYGALAADVIQSTHEGDDYYGVKEGSGAAWRLRYEKTLMETGTTVNLANYQYITGNYATLEEYVSYGTPSSSLWAANGKMRSRWQLSLTQQLGDYGSLSLGADYATYHGSSPDVKTFNVGYYTSVNGVGVSLNYGRNYQQVGAAGNRHWDSSHSVMLNLNIPFDLFFKHSTSSFVNNTSVSYQGRMDKSMSGEKTYRQSVVMTGYSDDLDWNWTASQELGGHEDRASSINLAYQGDRFGANML
;
A
#
# COMPACT_ATOMS: atom_id res chain seq x y z
N PHE A 1 12.55 -19.28 -8.02
CA PHE A 1 12.34 -19.87 -6.69
C PHE A 1 12.93 -18.95 -5.65
N ASN A 2 12.19 -18.69 -4.56
CA ASN A 2 12.65 -17.93 -3.42
C ASN A 2 12.44 -18.76 -2.15
N ALA A 3 13.42 -18.74 -1.25
CA ALA A 3 13.31 -19.33 0.07
C ALA A 3 13.69 -18.27 1.10
N GLY A 4 12.96 -18.20 2.18
CA GLY A 4 13.16 -17.21 3.22
C GLY A 4 12.48 -17.59 4.52
N ARG A 5 12.50 -16.68 5.45
CA ARG A 5 11.79 -16.81 6.71
C ARG A 5 10.89 -15.61 6.91
N TYR A 6 9.67 -15.84 7.32
CA TYR A 6 8.74 -14.79 7.69
C TYR A 6 8.89 -14.52 9.18
N TYR A 7 9.38 -13.33 9.52
CA TYR A 7 9.51 -12.87 10.90
C TYR A 7 8.41 -11.88 11.22
N ARG A 8 7.65 -12.15 12.26
CA ARG A 8 6.73 -11.18 12.83
C ARG A 8 7.01 -10.98 14.31
N LYS A 9 7.32 -9.75 14.68
CA LYS A 9 7.50 -9.34 16.07
C LYS A 9 6.12 -8.99 16.66
N ASN A 10 5.66 -9.80 17.60
CA ASN A 10 4.46 -9.49 18.38
C ASN A 10 4.80 -8.55 19.53
N MET A 11 3.85 -7.72 19.96
CA MET A 11 3.98 -6.89 21.17
C MET A 11 4.24 -7.71 22.45
N SER A 12 3.96 -9.02 22.45
CA SER A 12 4.19 -9.95 23.58
C SER A 12 5.49 -10.75 23.46
N SER A 13 6.50 -10.28 22.72
CA SER A 13 7.84 -10.87 22.61
C SER A 13 7.97 -12.30 22.04
N LYS A 14 6.92 -12.93 21.56
CA LYS A 14 7.05 -14.19 20.83
C LYS A 14 7.19 -13.94 19.34
N VAL A 15 8.33 -14.31 18.76
CA VAL A 15 8.60 -14.28 17.33
C VAL A 15 8.14 -15.62 16.75
N LYS A 16 7.11 -15.65 15.89
CA LYS A 16 6.84 -16.84 15.08
C LYS A 16 7.78 -16.80 13.88
N ASP A 17 8.78 -17.64 13.88
CA ASP A 17 9.70 -17.86 12.76
C ASP A 17 9.11 -18.94 11.86
N THR A 18 8.65 -18.54 10.68
CA THR A 18 8.03 -19.47 9.74
C THR A 18 8.88 -19.53 8.47
N PRO A 19 9.56 -20.65 8.21
CA PRO A 19 10.24 -20.87 6.95
C PRO A 19 9.21 -20.87 5.81
N VAL A 20 9.53 -20.18 4.73
CA VAL A 20 8.66 -20.04 3.56
C VAL A 20 9.45 -20.37 2.31
N PHE A 21 8.88 -21.20 1.49
CA PHE A 21 9.33 -21.46 0.14
C PHE A 21 8.29 -20.96 -0.86
N MET A 22 8.73 -20.24 -1.87
CA MET A 22 7.87 -19.74 -2.95
C MET A 22 8.46 -20.13 -4.30
N GLY A 23 7.63 -20.70 -5.16
CA GLY A 23 7.97 -21.05 -6.54
C GLY A 23 6.98 -20.44 -7.50
N THR A 24 7.46 -19.91 -8.62
CA THR A 24 6.62 -19.44 -9.71
C THR A 24 7.16 -19.96 -11.04
N LEU A 25 6.25 -20.26 -11.97
CA LEU A 25 6.54 -20.69 -13.32
C LEU A 25 5.63 -19.95 -14.28
N GLY A 26 6.19 -19.49 -15.39
CA GLY A 26 5.42 -18.89 -16.51
C GLY A 26 5.85 -19.53 -17.82
N TYR A 27 4.89 -19.77 -18.70
CA TYR A 27 5.12 -20.34 -20.01
C TYR A 27 4.30 -19.58 -21.06
N GLY A 28 5.00 -19.05 -22.07
CA GLY A 28 4.39 -18.34 -23.20
C GLY A 28 3.87 -19.32 -24.25
N LEU A 29 2.63 -19.15 -24.64
CA LEU A 29 1.96 -19.87 -25.72
C LEU A 29 1.82 -18.99 -26.98
N PRO A 30 1.55 -19.56 -28.15
CA PRO A 30 1.12 -18.79 -29.32
C PRO A 30 -0.08 -17.89 -29.02
N TYR A 31 -0.28 -16.86 -29.87
CA TYR A 31 -1.38 -15.89 -29.75
C TYR A 31 -1.33 -15.00 -28.50
N ASP A 32 -0.11 -14.67 -28.05
CA ASP A 32 0.12 -13.78 -26.90
C ASP A 32 -0.54 -14.25 -25.59
N VAL A 33 -0.72 -15.57 -25.46
CA VAL A 33 -1.23 -16.20 -24.24
C VAL A 33 -0.05 -16.62 -23.35
N THR A 34 -0.15 -16.37 -22.06
CA THR A 34 0.81 -16.84 -21.05
C THR A 34 0.08 -17.68 -20.02
N LEU A 35 0.54 -18.90 -19.80
CA LEU A 35 0.13 -19.70 -18.64
C LEU A 35 1.12 -19.43 -17.51
N TYR A 36 0.63 -19.29 -16.29
CA TYR A 36 1.48 -19.14 -15.12
C TYR A 36 0.90 -19.86 -13.92
N GLY A 37 1.80 -20.23 -13.03
CA GLY A 37 1.43 -20.90 -11.79
C GLY A 37 2.42 -20.58 -10.70
N GLY A 38 2.03 -20.83 -9.47
CA GLY A 38 2.88 -20.62 -8.32
C GLY A 38 2.47 -21.46 -7.12
N THR A 39 3.40 -21.57 -6.20
CA THR A 39 3.17 -22.24 -4.92
C THR A 39 3.82 -21.44 -3.80
N ILE A 40 3.18 -21.43 -2.65
CA ILE A 40 3.70 -20.96 -1.38
C ILE A 40 3.59 -22.14 -0.41
N LEU A 41 4.74 -22.53 0.16
CA LEU A 41 4.84 -23.60 1.15
C LEU A 41 5.43 -22.99 2.41
N ALA A 42 4.73 -23.13 3.50
CA ALA A 42 5.19 -22.73 4.83
C ALA A 42 4.78 -23.80 5.83
N ASN A 43 5.28 -23.74 7.07
CA ASN A 43 4.78 -24.65 8.10
C ASN A 43 3.28 -24.44 8.25
N ASP A 44 2.53 -25.53 8.13
CA ASP A 44 1.08 -25.60 8.34
C ASP A 44 0.26 -24.73 7.37
N TYR A 45 0.90 -24.22 6.28
CA TYR A 45 0.24 -23.43 5.26
C TYR A 45 0.74 -23.78 3.84
N TYR A 46 -0.19 -24.04 2.94
CA TYR A 46 0.06 -24.36 1.54
C TYR A 46 -0.85 -23.54 0.64
N ALA A 47 -0.30 -22.94 -0.40
CA ALA A 47 -1.10 -22.27 -1.41
C ALA A 47 -0.59 -22.60 -2.82
N PHE A 48 -1.53 -22.82 -3.74
CA PHE A 48 -1.27 -23.08 -5.14
C PHE A 48 -2.07 -22.11 -5.98
N ALA A 49 -1.43 -21.54 -7.00
CA ALA A 49 -2.05 -20.64 -7.95
C ALA A 49 -1.87 -21.16 -9.36
N LEU A 50 -2.91 -21.01 -10.19
CA LEU A 50 -2.88 -21.24 -11.63
C LEU A 50 -3.62 -20.13 -12.33
N GLY A 51 -3.04 -19.61 -13.42
CA GLY A 51 -3.62 -18.51 -14.15
C GLY A 51 -3.21 -18.46 -15.61
N THR A 52 -3.90 -17.61 -16.34
CA THR A 52 -3.60 -17.30 -17.72
C THR A 52 -3.64 -15.78 -17.94
N GLY A 53 -2.74 -15.29 -18.77
CA GLY A 53 -2.70 -13.93 -19.28
C GLY A 53 -2.85 -13.92 -20.79
N LEU A 54 -3.54 -12.93 -21.31
CA LEU A 54 -3.73 -12.67 -22.72
C LEU A 54 -3.35 -11.22 -23.01
N SER A 55 -2.36 -11.01 -23.88
CA SER A 55 -2.07 -9.69 -24.43
C SER A 55 -2.88 -9.48 -25.70
N MET A 56 -3.73 -8.46 -25.69
CA MET A 56 -4.63 -8.14 -26.81
C MET A 56 -4.09 -6.95 -27.62
N GLY A 57 -2.77 -6.69 -27.54
CA GLY A 57 -2.12 -5.59 -28.24
C GLY A 57 -2.75 -4.24 -27.88
N ARG A 58 -3.30 -3.54 -28.88
CA ARG A 58 -3.93 -2.22 -28.67
C ARG A 58 -5.14 -2.22 -27.72
N TYR A 59 -5.70 -3.38 -27.42
CA TYR A 59 -6.84 -3.50 -26.51
C TYR A 59 -6.45 -3.76 -25.06
N GLY A 60 -5.14 -3.85 -24.76
CA GLY A 60 -4.61 -4.05 -23.42
C GLY A 60 -4.32 -5.50 -23.10
N ALA A 61 -4.23 -5.83 -21.83
CA ALA A 61 -3.95 -7.16 -21.33
C ALA A 61 -5.01 -7.60 -20.33
N LEU A 62 -5.39 -8.86 -20.39
CA LEU A 62 -6.34 -9.50 -19.48
C LEU A 62 -5.64 -10.67 -18.80
N ALA A 63 -5.82 -10.85 -17.49
CA ALA A 63 -5.32 -12.00 -16.77
C ALA A 63 -6.39 -12.53 -15.80
N ALA A 64 -6.47 -13.85 -15.70
CA ALA A 64 -7.35 -14.52 -14.77
C ALA A 64 -6.57 -15.62 -14.04
N ASP A 65 -6.75 -15.73 -12.74
CA ASP A 65 -6.12 -16.76 -11.93
C ASP A 65 -7.01 -17.24 -10.79
N VAL A 66 -6.77 -18.49 -10.38
CA VAL A 66 -7.39 -19.13 -9.23
C VAL A 66 -6.30 -19.50 -8.25
N ILE A 67 -6.55 -19.26 -6.97
CA ILE A 67 -5.63 -19.56 -5.87
C ILE A 67 -6.40 -20.43 -4.87
N GLN A 68 -5.80 -21.56 -4.52
CA GLN A 68 -6.27 -22.45 -3.45
C GLN A 68 -5.29 -22.34 -2.30
N SER A 69 -5.77 -22.07 -1.09
CA SER A 69 -4.96 -22.14 0.12
C SER A 69 -5.54 -23.16 1.11
N THR A 70 -4.64 -23.80 1.86
CA THR A 70 -4.99 -24.72 2.93
C THR A 70 -4.06 -24.43 4.10
N HIS A 71 -4.62 -24.37 5.30
CA HIS A 71 -3.86 -24.15 6.53
C HIS A 71 -4.38 -25.07 7.64
N GLU A 72 -3.49 -25.51 8.49
CA GLU A 72 -3.83 -26.29 9.69
C GLU A 72 -4.39 -25.36 10.79
N GLY A 73 -5.13 -25.94 11.72
CA GLY A 73 -5.59 -25.24 12.90
C GLY A 73 -4.47 -25.01 13.91
N ASP A 74 -4.61 -23.97 14.69
CA ASP A 74 -3.74 -23.70 15.84
C ASP A 74 -4.60 -23.36 17.04
N ASP A 75 -4.78 -24.33 17.92
CA ASP A 75 -5.63 -24.20 19.10
C ASP A 75 -5.13 -23.10 20.06
N TYR A 76 -3.82 -22.87 20.10
CA TYR A 76 -3.22 -21.83 20.95
C TYR A 76 -3.63 -20.42 20.52
N TYR A 77 -3.81 -20.22 19.20
CA TYR A 77 -4.24 -18.93 18.62
C TYR A 77 -5.71 -18.90 18.23
N GLY A 78 -6.45 -20.00 18.46
CA GLY A 78 -7.87 -20.12 18.11
C GLY A 78 -8.10 -20.12 16.58
N VAL A 79 -7.09 -20.51 15.81
CA VAL A 79 -7.19 -20.67 14.35
C VAL A 79 -7.80 -22.03 14.05
N LYS A 80 -8.91 -22.04 13.34
CA LYS A 80 -9.49 -23.28 12.84
C LYS A 80 -8.77 -23.72 11.56
N GLU A 81 -8.61 -25.04 11.42
CA GLU A 81 -8.22 -25.62 10.14
C GLU A 81 -9.14 -25.09 9.01
N GLY A 82 -8.56 -24.78 7.88
CA GLY A 82 -9.31 -24.21 6.77
C GLY A 82 -8.68 -24.47 5.41
N SER A 83 -9.56 -24.64 4.43
CA SER A 83 -9.19 -24.67 3.02
C SER A 83 -10.12 -23.77 2.24
N GLY A 84 -9.58 -22.96 1.37
CA GLY A 84 -10.37 -21.99 0.63
C GLY A 84 -9.79 -21.63 -0.71
N ALA A 85 -10.65 -21.13 -1.59
CA ALA A 85 -10.29 -20.70 -2.93
C ALA A 85 -10.65 -19.23 -3.15
N ALA A 86 -9.84 -18.57 -3.93
CA ALA A 86 -10.10 -17.24 -4.47
C ALA A 86 -9.80 -17.23 -5.97
N TRP A 87 -10.51 -16.41 -6.72
CA TRP A 87 -10.13 -16.09 -8.08
C TRP A 87 -9.94 -14.60 -8.26
N ARG A 88 -9.14 -14.25 -9.26
CA ARG A 88 -8.81 -12.87 -9.57
C ARG A 88 -8.89 -12.66 -11.08
N LEU A 89 -9.50 -11.53 -11.46
CA LEU A 89 -9.51 -11.04 -12.83
C LEU A 89 -8.82 -9.68 -12.85
N ARG A 90 -7.91 -9.46 -13.80
CA ARG A 90 -7.20 -8.19 -13.96
C ARG A 90 -7.25 -7.78 -15.42
N TYR A 91 -7.49 -6.52 -15.64
CA TYR A 91 -7.38 -5.88 -16.94
C TYR A 91 -6.50 -4.64 -16.82
N GLU A 92 -5.59 -4.49 -17.75
CA GLU A 92 -4.69 -3.34 -17.83
C GLU A 92 -4.60 -2.84 -19.26
N LYS A 93 -4.66 -1.52 -19.43
CA LYS A 93 -4.45 -0.87 -20.70
C LYS A 93 -3.74 0.45 -20.52
N THR A 94 -2.68 0.64 -21.32
CA THR A 94 -2.01 1.94 -21.49
C THR A 94 -2.29 2.46 -22.89
N LEU A 95 -2.85 3.67 -22.97
CA LEU A 95 -3.05 4.44 -24.18
C LEU A 95 -1.87 5.39 -24.35
N MET A 96 -0.89 4.97 -25.15
CA MET A 96 0.36 5.74 -25.33
C MET A 96 0.12 7.13 -25.92
N GLU A 97 -0.85 7.25 -26.80
CA GLU A 97 -1.19 8.51 -27.50
C GLU A 97 -1.68 9.60 -26.54
N THR A 98 -2.41 9.20 -25.52
CA THR A 98 -2.99 10.12 -24.52
C THR A 98 -2.25 10.12 -23.19
N GLY A 99 -1.31 9.17 -22.99
CA GLY A 99 -0.65 8.97 -21.70
C GLY A 99 -1.59 8.48 -20.59
N THR A 100 -2.66 7.75 -20.97
CA THR A 100 -3.65 7.22 -20.02
C THR A 100 -3.37 5.77 -19.71
N THR A 101 -3.29 5.41 -18.42
CA THR A 101 -3.23 4.01 -17.97
C THR A 101 -4.45 3.68 -17.13
N VAL A 102 -5.12 2.58 -17.47
CA VAL A 102 -6.29 2.06 -16.75
C VAL A 102 -5.95 0.67 -16.22
N ASN A 103 -6.15 0.45 -14.93
CA ASN A 103 -6.06 -0.86 -14.29
C ASN A 103 -7.38 -1.16 -13.60
N LEU A 104 -7.94 -2.33 -13.89
CA LEU A 104 -9.13 -2.86 -13.24
C LEU A 104 -8.79 -4.23 -12.67
N ALA A 105 -9.08 -4.46 -11.40
CA ALA A 105 -8.93 -5.75 -10.77
C ALA A 105 -10.18 -6.11 -9.98
N ASN A 106 -10.57 -7.37 -10.09
CA ASN A 106 -11.59 -7.97 -9.25
C ASN A 106 -11.02 -9.19 -8.55
N TYR A 107 -11.21 -9.25 -7.26
CA TYR A 107 -10.87 -10.37 -6.39
C TYR A 107 -12.16 -10.95 -5.82
N GLN A 108 -12.35 -12.25 -5.99
CA GLN A 108 -13.49 -12.97 -5.45
C GLN A 108 -13.02 -14.12 -4.57
N TYR A 109 -13.28 -14.03 -3.29
CA TYR A 109 -12.98 -15.07 -2.32
C TYR A 109 -14.18 -16.01 -2.25
N ILE A 110 -14.08 -17.16 -2.96
CA ILE A 110 -15.20 -18.10 -3.15
C ILE A 110 -15.66 -18.68 -1.81
N THR A 111 -14.70 -18.94 -0.91
CA THR A 111 -14.99 -19.52 0.40
C THR A 111 -14.49 -18.61 1.52
N GLY A 112 -15.27 -18.53 2.60
CA GLY A 112 -14.87 -17.76 3.78
C GLY A 112 -13.66 -18.33 4.53
N ASN A 113 -13.17 -19.51 4.16
CA ASN A 113 -11.99 -20.16 4.75
C ASN A 113 -10.69 -19.89 3.98
N TYR A 114 -10.75 -19.20 2.84
CA TYR A 114 -9.53 -18.76 2.18
C TYR A 114 -8.75 -17.81 3.11
N ALA A 115 -7.45 -18.00 3.20
CA ALA A 115 -6.54 -17.09 3.88
C ALA A 115 -5.25 -16.93 3.06
N THR A 116 -4.70 -15.75 3.05
CA THR A 116 -3.33 -15.50 2.57
C THR A 116 -2.32 -15.95 3.63
N LEU A 117 -1.06 -16.15 3.23
CA LEU A 117 0.01 -16.46 4.20
C LEU A 117 0.13 -15.37 5.27
N GLU A 118 0.02 -14.11 4.88
CA GLU A 118 0.10 -12.97 5.81
C GLU A 118 -1.05 -13.00 6.82
N GLU A 119 -2.26 -13.27 6.37
CA GLU A 119 -3.41 -13.44 7.24
C GLU A 119 -3.18 -14.62 8.20
N TYR A 120 -2.77 -15.77 7.68
CA TYR A 120 -2.51 -16.96 8.50
C TYR A 120 -1.47 -16.72 9.59
N VAL A 121 -0.31 -16.14 9.24
CA VAL A 121 0.76 -15.85 10.22
C VAL A 121 0.35 -14.74 11.19
N SER A 122 -0.61 -13.88 10.82
CA SER A 122 -1.10 -12.81 11.70
C SER A 122 -2.15 -13.26 12.71
N TYR A 123 -2.72 -14.43 12.59
CA TYR A 123 -3.63 -14.98 13.61
C TYR A 123 -2.94 -15.03 14.98
N GLY A 124 -3.70 -14.71 16.04
CA GLY A 124 -3.17 -14.66 17.40
C GLY A 124 -2.45 -13.37 17.80
N THR A 125 -2.36 -12.37 16.92
CA THR A 125 -1.88 -11.02 17.31
C THR A 125 -3.03 -10.13 17.79
N PRO A 126 -2.80 -9.09 18.63
CA PRO A 126 -3.86 -8.14 19.00
C PRO A 126 -4.54 -7.48 17.78
N SER A 127 -3.82 -7.36 16.65
CA SER A 127 -4.40 -6.92 15.38
C SER A 127 -5.31 -7.97 14.74
N SER A 128 -5.22 -9.24 15.09
CA SER A 128 -6.12 -10.29 14.59
C SER A 128 -7.53 -10.18 15.15
N SER A 129 -7.71 -9.56 16.33
CA SER A 129 -9.04 -9.25 16.87
C SER A 129 -9.79 -8.26 15.95
N LEU A 130 -9.08 -7.37 15.25
CA LEU A 130 -9.68 -6.50 14.25
C LEU A 130 -10.10 -7.28 13.00
N TRP A 131 -9.38 -8.33 12.63
CA TRP A 131 -9.73 -9.24 11.53
C TRP A 131 -10.95 -10.12 11.88
N ALA A 132 -10.98 -10.65 13.09
CA ALA A 132 -12.15 -11.38 13.60
C ALA A 132 -13.38 -10.48 13.71
N ALA A 133 -13.20 -9.20 14.04
CA ALA A 133 -14.27 -8.22 14.13
C ALA A 133 -14.74 -7.74 12.75
N ASN A 134 -13.82 -7.62 11.77
CA ASN A 134 -14.13 -7.09 10.44
C ASN A 134 -14.58 -8.17 9.43
N GLY A 135 -14.57 -9.46 9.79
CA GLY A 135 -14.94 -10.56 8.91
C GLY A 135 -13.95 -10.79 7.75
N LYS A 136 -14.09 -11.94 7.09
CA LYS A 136 -13.27 -12.28 5.92
C LYS A 136 -13.81 -11.57 4.67
N MET A 137 -12.90 -11.04 3.85
CA MET A 137 -13.25 -10.40 2.58
C MET A 137 -13.98 -11.40 1.67
N ARG A 138 -15.06 -10.95 1.05
CA ARG A 138 -15.84 -11.73 0.08
C ARG A 138 -15.50 -11.34 -1.34
N SER A 139 -15.46 -10.05 -1.63
CA SER A 139 -15.04 -9.56 -2.93
C SER A 139 -14.41 -8.18 -2.84
N ARG A 140 -13.55 -7.86 -3.81
CA ARG A 140 -12.93 -6.54 -3.93
C ARG A 140 -12.85 -6.13 -5.39
N TRP A 141 -13.32 -4.94 -5.70
CA TRP A 141 -13.15 -4.28 -6.97
C TRP A 141 -12.19 -3.11 -6.81
N GLN A 142 -11.19 -3.06 -7.67
CA GLN A 142 -10.22 -1.96 -7.68
C GLN A 142 -10.16 -1.38 -9.08
N LEU A 143 -10.29 -0.08 -9.17
CA LEU A 143 -10.06 0.70 -10.39
C LEU A 143 -8.97 1.73 -10.11
N SER A 144 -7.98 1.79 -10.97
CA SER A 144 -6.96 2.84 -10.98
C SER A 144 -6.85 3.41 -12.38
N LEU A 145 -6.90 4.72 -12.49
CA LEU A 145 -6.68 5.47 -13.72
C LEU A 145 -5.59 6.50 -13.47
N THR A 146 -4.59 6.52 -14.32
CA THR A 146 -3.54 7.54 -14.30
C THR A 146 -3.51 8.22 -15.66
N GLN A 147 -3.56 9.55 -15.64
CA GLN A 147 -3.50 10.40 -16.83
C GLN A 147 -2.25 11.26 -16.75
N GLN A 148 -1.35 11.11 -17.72
CA GLN A 148 -0.24 12.03 -17.92
C GLN A 148 -0.74 13.29 -18.64
N LEU A 149 -0.37 14.45 -18.11
CA LEU A 149 -0.79 15.76 -18.64
C LEU A 149 0.37 16.52 -19.27
N GLY A 150 1.42 15.78 -19.70
CA GLY A 150 2.65 16.38 -20.22
C GLY A 150 3.34 17.22 -19.16
N ASP A 151 3.67 18.46 -19.51
CA ASP A 151 4.37 19.40 -18.62
C ASP A 151 3.51 19.84 -17.40
N TYR A 152 2.21 19.60 -17.45
CA TYR A 152 1.30 19.92 -16.34
C TYR A 152 1.26 18.85 -15.26
N GLY A 153 2.00 17.73 -15.43
CA GLY A 153 2.12 16.69 -14.42
C GLY A 153 1.21 15.50 -14.68
N SER A 154 0.65 14.90 -13.64
CA SER A 154 -0.22 13.72 -13.73
C SER A 154 -1.41 13.78 -12.79
N LEU A 155 -2.52 13.23 -13.24
CA LEU A 155 -3.75 13.01 -12.47
C LEU A 155 -3.93 11.52 -12.22
N SER A 156 -4.25 11.15 -11.00
CA SER A 156 -4.60 9.77 -10.62
C SER A 156 -5.99 9.72 -10.01
N LEU A 157 -6.76 8.70 -10.39
CA LEU A 157 -8.06 8.39 -9.82
C LEU A 157 -8.02 6.94 -9.33
N GLY A 158 -8.51 6.69 -8.14
CA GLY A 158 -8.63 5.36 -7.57
C GLY A 158 -10.03 5.15 -6.99
N ALA A 159 -10.58 3.96 -7.21
CA ALA A 159 -11.81 3.53 -6.56
C ALA A 159 -11.64 2.08 -6.10
N ASP A 160 -12.10 1.80 -4.89
CA ASP A 160 -12.04 0.48 -4.27
C ASP A 160 -13.39 0.19 -3.61
N TYR A 161 -13.91 -1.02 -3.82
CA TYR A 161 -15.12 -1.50 -3.16
C TYR A 161 -14.87 -2.90 -2.62
N ALA A 162 -14.87 -3.03 -1.32
CA ALA A 162 -14.68 -4.29 -0.61
C ALA A 162 -15.97 -4.70 0.12
N THR A 163 -16.36 -5.96 -0.07
CA THR A 163 -17.46 -6.61 0.66
C THR A 163 -16.92 -7.74 1.51
N TYR A 164 -17.59 -8.05 2.60
CA TYR A 164 -17.13 -9.01 3.58
C TYR A 164 -18.16 -10.11 3.84
N HIS A 165 -17.70 -11.27 4.29
CA HIS A 165 -18.57 -12.33 4.79
C HIS A 165 -19.09 -11.98 6.20
N GLY A 166 -20.29 -12.45 6.53
CA GLY A 166 -20.87 -12.26 7.85
C GLY A 166 -21.46 -10.86 8.09
N SER A 167 -21.26 -10.34 9.29
CA SER A 167 -21.84 -9.06 9.73
C SER A 167 -20.93 -7.86 9.56
N SER A 168 -19.77 -8.05 8.94
CA SER A 168 -18.82 -6.95 8.74
C SER A 168 -19.32 -5.91 7.75
N PRO A 169 -19.02 -4.64 7.97
CA PRO A 169 -19.46 -3.56 7.10
C PRO A 169 -18.68 -3.56 5.78
N ASP A 170 -19.39 -3.33 4.68
CA ASP A 170 -18.75 -3.07 3.39
C ASP A 170 -18.05 -1.70 3.40
N VAL A 171 -16.99 -1.58 2.61
CA VAL A 171 -16.16 -0.37 2.52
C VAL A 171 -16.02 0.05 1.08
N LYS A 172 -16.13 1.35 0.83
CA LYS A 172 -15.82 1.98 -0.46
C LYS A 172 -14.81 3.09 -0.25
N THR A 173 -13.78 3.12 -1.08
CA THR A 173 -12.77 4.18 -1.05
C THR A 173 -12.66 4.83 -2.41
N PHE A 174 -12.55 6.14 -2.41
CA PHE A 174 -12.31 6.94 -3.60
C PHE A 174 -11.13 7.87 -3.35
N ASN A 175 -10.18 7.92 -4.29
CA ASN A 175 -8.99 8.74 -4.20
C ASN A 175 -8.79 9.53 -5.49
N VAL A 176 -8.41 10.78 -5.34
CA VAL A 176 -7.96 11.65 -6.44
C VAL A 176 -6.61 12.22 -6.05
N GLY A 177 -5.63 12.09 -6.92
CA GLY A 177 -4.30 12.65 -6.74
C GLY A 177 -3.90 13.48 -7.95
N TYR A 178 -3.29 14.61 -7.70
CA TYR A 178 -2.63 15.44 -8.72
C TYR A 178 -1.19 15.69 -8.31
N TYR A 179 -0.29 15.46 -9.23
CA TYR A 179 1.13 15.71 -9.05
C TYR A 179 1.66 16.58 -10.19
N THR A 180 2.45 17.58 -9.86
CA THR A 180 3.15 18.41 -10.83
C THR A 180 4.49 18.89 -10.28
N SER A 181 5.35 19.37 -11.16
CA SER A 181 6.56 20.07 -10.78
C SER A 181 6.61 21.41 -11.48
N VAL A 182 6.75 22.49 -10.71
CA VAL A 182 6.81 23.85 -11.22
C VAL A 182 8.14 24.46 -10.81
N ASN A 183 8.98 24.80 -11.77
CA ASN A 183 10.31 25.37 -11.54
C ASN A 183 11.16 24.57 -10.54
N GLY A 184 11.09 23.23 -10.59
CA GLY A 184 11.81 22.35 -9.67
C GLY A 184 11.09 22.07 -8.33
N VAL A 185 10.03 22.79 -8.02
CA VAL A 185 9.20 22.50 -6.84
C VAL A 185 8.19 21.42 -7.17
N GLY A 186 8.31 20.28 -6.48
CA GLY A 186 7.31 19.20 -6.56
C GLY A 186 6.07 19.56 -5.73
N VAL A 187 4.91 19.42 -6.33
CA VAL A 187 3.61 19.69 -5.69
C VAL A 187 2.72 18.46 -5.85
N SER A 188 2.18 17.93 -4.76
CA SER A 188 1.14 16.91 -4.83
C SER A 188 -0.06 17.27 -3.96
N LEU A 189 -1.25 17.13 -4.53
CA LEU A 189 -2.52 17.29 -3.84
C LEU A 189 -3.27 15.96 -3.91
N ASN A 190 -3.66 15.42 -2.76
CA ASN A 190 -4.40 14.16 -2.68
C ASN A 190 -5.69 14.39 -1.90
N TYR A 191 -6.78 13.89 -2.43
CA TYR A 191 -8.08 13.80 -1.78
C TYR A 191 -8.48 12.34 -1.67
N GLY A 192 -8.84 11.90 -0.47
CA GLY A 192 -9.37 10.58 -0.19
C GLY A 192 -10.74 10.67 0.47
N ARG A 193 -11.66 9.80 0.08
CA ARG A 193 -12.93 9.62 0.75
C ARG A 193 -13.19 8.14 0.99
N ASN A 194 -13.44 7.80 2.24
CA ASN A 194 -13.75 6.45 2.66
C ASN A 194 -15.21 6.40 3.15
N TYR A 195 -15.97 5.46 2.62
CA TYR A 195 -17.34 5.16 3.04
C TYR A 195 -17.34 3.80 3.71
N GLN A 196 -17.98 3.72 4.84
CA GLN A 196 -18.17 2.49 5.58
C GLN A 196 -19.63 2.34 5.99
N GLN A 197 -20.16 1.12 5.89
CA GLN A 197 -21.48 0.82 6.46
C GLN A 197 -21.40 0.86 7.99
N VAL A 198 -22.32 1.59 8.62
CA VAL A 198 -22.47 1.68 10.08
C VAL A 198 -23.87 1.29 10.48
N GLY A 199 -24.02 0.72 11.68
CA GLY A 199 -25.31 0.27 12.20
C GLY A 199 -25.44 -1.24 12.34
N ALA A 200 -26.51 -1.70 12.95
CA ALA A 200 -26.79 -3.12 13.16
C ALA A 200 -27.20 -3.81 11.84
N ALA A 201 -27.04 -5.12 11.78
CA ALA A 201 -27.51 -5.92 10.66
C ALA A 201 -29.02 -5.67 10.43
N GLY A 202 -29.38 -5.27 9.22
CA GLY A 202 -30.75 -4.91 8.84
C GLY A 202 -31.08 -3.40 8.87
N ASN A 203 -30.26 -2.56 9.51
CA ASN A 203 -30.42 -1.10 9.53
C ASN A 203 -29.07 -0.40 9.34
N ARG A 204 -28.35 -0.76 8.26
CA ARG A 204 -27.06 -0.17 7.93
C ARG A 204 -27.26 1.06 7.06
N HIS A 205 -26.48 2.10 7.33
CA HIS A 205 -26.34 3.27 6.47
C HIS A 205 -24.86 3.49 6.16
N TRP A 206 -24.59 4.24 5.08
CA TRP A 206 -23.24 4.62 4.70
C TRP A 206 -22.84 5.89 5.43
N ASP A 207 -21.74 5.84 6.15
CA ASP A 207 -21.08 7.00 6.70
C ASP A 207 -19.75 7.23 5.99
N SER A 208 -19.20 8.43 6.06
CA SER A 208 -17.98 8.75 5.32
C SER A 208 -17.02 9.63 6.11
N SER A 209 -15.74 9.30 5.95
CA SER A 209 -14.62 10.15 6.31
C SER A 209 -13.90 10.64 5.06
N HIS A 210 -13.22 11.77 5.14
CA HIS A 210 -12.39 12.24 4.05
C HIS A 210 -11.10 12.90 4.55
N SER A 211 -10.10 12.89 3.70
CA SER A 211 -8.81 13.51 3.94
C SER A 211 -8.39 14.34 2.72
N VAL A 212 -7.75 15.45 3.00
CA VAL A 212 -7.03 16.26 2.00
C VAL A 212 -5.58 16.35 2.44
N MET A 213 -4.64 16.08 1.53
CA MET A 213 -3.22 16.15 1.80
C MET A 213 -2.52 16.94 0.70
N LEU A 214 -1.80 17.97 1.10
CA LEU A 214 -0.90 18.75 0.26
C LEU A 214 0.54 18.44 0.65
N ASN A 215 1.37 18.08 -0.35
CA ASN A 215 2.80 17.96 -0.15
C ASN A 215 3.51 18.92 -1.12
N LEU A 216 4.51 19.60 -0.59
CA LEU A 216 5.45 20.42 -1.35
C LEU A 216 6.84 19.87 -1.13
N ASN A 217 7.63 19.73 -2.20
CA ASN A 217 9.04 19.37 -2.11
C ASN A 217 9.86 20.46 -2.80
N ILE A 218 10.71 21.13 -2.06
CA ILE A 218 11.42 22.32 -2.49
C ILE A 218 12.91 22.03 -2.37
N PRO A 219 13.63 21.81 -3.48
CA PRO A 219 15.08 21.73 -3.48
C PRO A 219 15.70 23.03 -2.96
N PHE A 220 16.70 22.94 -2.13
CA PHE A 220 17.28 24.10 -1.45
C PHE A 220 18.09 24.99 -2.39
N ASP A 221 18.62 24.40 -3.48
CA ASP A 221 19.34 25.10 -4.55
C ASP A 221 18.48 26.15 -5.30
N LEU A 222 17.15 26.03 -5.26
CA LEU A 222 16.25 27.04 -5.81
C LEU A 222 16.38 28.41 -5.16
N PHE A 223 16.74 28.44 -3.87
CA PHE A 223 16.92 29.68 -3.12
C PHE A 223 18.32 30.29 -3.31
N PHE A 224 19.29 29.48 -3.73
CA PHE A 224 20.70 29.84 -3.79
C PHE A 224 21.28 29.51 -5.17
N LYS A 225 20.71 30.10 -6.20
CA LYS A 225 21.21 29.94 -7.58
C LYS A 225 22.71 30.22 -7.64
N HIS A 226 23.47 29.31 -8.25
CA HIS A 226 24.93 29.34 -8.37
C HIS A 226 25.72 29.03 -7.08
N SER A 227 25.11 28.41 -6.08
CA SER A 227 25.86 27.91 -4.94
C SER A 227 26.77 26.75 -5.37
N THR A 228 28.02 26.81 -4.97
CA THR A 228 28.97 25.69 -5.09
C THR A 228 28.99 24.83 -3.83
N SER A 229 28.15 25.14 -2.86
CA SER A 229 28.06 24.41 -1.61
C SER A 229 27.26 23.13 -1.80
N SER A 230 27.88 22.01 -1.49
CA SER A 230 27.21 20.69 -1.51
C SER A 230 26.05 20.64 -0.55
N PHE A 231 26.13 21.31 0.59
CA PHE A 231 25.00 21.42 1.52
C PHE A 231 23.75 21.99 0.85
N VAL A 232 23.90 23.05 0.04
CA VAL A 232 22.78 23.67 -0.67
C VAL A 232 22.23 22.74 -1.74
N ASN A 233 23.11 22.13 -2.54
CA ASN A 233 22.71 21.32 -3.67
C ASN A 233 22.06 19.98 -3.26
N ASN A 234 22.46 19.45 -2.10
CA ASN A 234 22.04 18.15 -1.62
C ASN A 234 20.97 18.23 -0.52
N THR A 235 20.37 19.39 -0.31
CA THR A 235 19.33 19.60 0.70
C THR A 235 17.98 19.89 0.05
N SER A 236 16.93 19.34 0.63
CA SER A 236 15.55 19.63 0.25
C SER A 236 14.69 19.89 1.51
N VAL A 237 13.67 20.72 1.33
CA VAL A 237 12.64 20.99 2.34
C VAL A 237 11.32 20.46 1.83
N SER A 238 10.69 19.62 2.62
CA SER A 238 9.35 19.09 2.34
C SER A 238 8.36 19.66 3.33
N TYR A 239 7.24 20.15 2.84
CA TYR A 239 6.07 20.53 3.64
C TYR A 239 4.94 19.55 3.37
N GLN A 240 4.31 19.07 4.41
CA GLN A 240 3.08 18.28 4.33
C GLN A 240 2.00 18.91 5.20
N GLY A 241 0.87 19.25 4.57
CA GLY A 241 -0.35 19.65 5.26
C GLY A 241 -1.43 18.60 5.06
N ARG A 242 -2.09 18.18 6.14
CA ARG A 242 -3.17 17.19 6.11
C ARG A 242 -4.36 17.66 6.92
N MET A 243 -5.55 17.52 6.33
CA MET A 243 -6.83 17.70 6.99
C MET A 243 -7.60 16.39 6.90
N ASP A 244 -8.01 15.85 8.03
CA ASP A 244 -8.88 14.69 8.12
C ASP A 244 -10.24 15.14 8.71
N LYS A 245 -11.33 14.62 8.16
CA LYS A 245 -12.65 14.68 8.76
C LYS A 245 -13.15 13.27 9.01
N SER A 246 -13.37 12.95 10.27
CA SER A 246 -13.87 11.65 10.70
C SER A 246 -15.36 11.47 10.34
N MET A 247 -15.87 10.26 10.48
CA MET A 247 -17.30 9.94 10.33
C MET A 247 -18.16 10.69 11.35
N SER A 248 -17.65 10.95 12.56
CA SER A 248 -18.33 11.79 13.58
C SER A 248 -18.37 13.27 13.24
N GLY A 249 -17.74 13.68 12.14
CA GLY A 249 -17.67 15.08 11.72
C GLY A 249 -16.51 15.88 12.33
N GLU A 250 -15.73 15.29 13.22
CA GLU A 250 -14.54 15.87 13.82
C GLU A 250 -13.49 16.15 12.76
N LYS A 251 -12.85 17.31 12.82
CA LYS A 251 -11.79 17.72 11.91
C LYS A 251 -10.47 17.78 12.65
N THR A 252 -9.47 17.14 12.07
CA THR A 252 -8.09 17.14 12.57
C THR A 252 -7.17 17.74 11.52
N TYR A 253 -6.27 18.60 11.93
CA TYR A 253 -5.28 19.23 11.06
C TYR A 253 -3.89 18.84 11.54
N ARG A 254 -3.03 18.44 10.63
CA ARG A 254 -1.62 18.14 10.89
C ARG A 254 -0.77 18.83 9.85
N GLN A 255 0.36 19.35 10.28
CA GLN A 255 1.35 19.95 9.41
C GLN A 255 2.73 19.44 9.82
N SER A 256 3.57 19.18 8.84
CA SER A 256 4.97 18.86 9.10
C SER A 256 5.87 19.54 8.09
N VAL A 257 7.02 19.97 8.57
CA VAL A 257 8.13 20.44 7.75
C VAL A 257 9.29 19.50 8.00
N VAL A 258 9.89 18.99 6.95
CA VAL A 258 11.03 18.09 7.04
C VAL A 258 12.12 18.63 6.11
N MET A 259 13.30 18.84 6.66
CA MET A 259 14.50 19.15 5.91
C MET A 259 15.40 17.92 5.88
N THR A 260 15.79 17.48 4.69
CA THR A 260 16.68 16.34 4.51
C THR A 260 17.84 16.72 3.60
N GLY A 261 19.01 16.15 3.87
CA GLY A 261 20.15 16.35 3.02
C GLY A 261 21.22 15.28 3.25
N TYR A 262 22.26 15.32 2.39
CA TYR A 262 23.39 14.40 2.42
C TYR A 262 24.66 15.10 1.97
N SER A 263 25.83 14.56 2.36
CA SER A 263 27.13 15.01 1.92
C SER A 263 27.46 14.50 0.51
N ASP A 264 28.40 15.12 -0.18
CA ASP A 264 28.80 14.75 -1.54
C ASP A 264 29.36 13.32 -1.63
N ASP A 265 30.04 12.86 -0.60
CA ASP A 265 30.55 11.49 -0.49
C ASP A 265 29.49 10.47 -0.07
N LEU A 266 28.24 10.95 0.23
CA LEU A 266 27.13 10.16 0.73
C LEU A 266 27.35 9.51 2.11
N ASP A 267 28.45 9.81 2.77
CA ASP A 267 28.77 9.27 4.09
C ASP A 267 27.89 9.84 5.19
N TRP A 268 27.44 11.07 5.05
CA TRP A 268 26.57 11.75 5.98
C TRP A 268 25.19 11.98 5.39
N ASN A 269 24.17 11.72 6.19
CA ASN A 269 22.82 12.20 5.93
C ASN A 269 22.24 12.84 7.20
N TRP A 270 21.36 13.82 6.98
CA TRP A 270 20.69 14.53 8.06
C TRP A 270 19.22 14.71 7.75
N THR A 271 18.44 14.70 8.81
CA THR A 271 17.01 15.00 8.76
C THR A 271 16.64 15.85 9.96
N ALA A 272 15.98 16.97 9.73
CA ALA A 272 15.35 17.75 10.78
C ALA A 272 13.86 17.84 10.48
N SER A 273 13.01 17.55 11.46
CA SER A 273 11.57 17.60 11.28
C SER A 273 10.89 18.37 12.41
N GLN A 274 9.83 19.07 12.05
CA GLN A 274 8.90 19.72 12.97
C GLN A 274 7.49 19.30 12.58
N GLU A 275 6.78 18.68 13.50
CA GLU A 275 5.37 18.33 13.37
C GLU A 275 4.51 19.23 14.26
N LEU A 276 3.38 19.68 13.70
CA LEU A 276 2.35 20.46 14.39
C LEU A 276 1.02 19.74 14.24
N GLY A 277 0.48 19.22 15.32
CA GLY A 277 -0.83 18.54 15.35
C GLY A 277 -1.95 19.46 15.84
N GLY A 278 -3.19 19.00 15.68
CA GLY A 278 -4.40 19.77 15.94
C GLY A 278 -4.73 20.01 17.42
N HIS A 279 -4.16 19.30 18.37
CA HIS A 279 -4.39 19.42 19.80
C HIS A 279 -3.07 19.31 20.57
N GLU A 280 -2.27 20.40 20.54
CA GLU A 280 -1.02 20.56 21.31
C GLU A 280 0.09 19.53 21.01
N ASP A 281 -0.14 18.60 20.09
CA ASP A 281 0.86 17.62 19.69
C ASP A 281 1.92 18.30 18.81
N ARG A 282 3.07 18.58 19.41
CA ARG A 282 4.24 19.11 18.72
C ARG A 282 5.37 18.11 18.88
N ALA A 283 5.95 17.71 17.77
CA ALA A 283 7.13 16.85 17.77
C ALA A 283 8.24 17.49 16.94
N SER A 284 9.44 17.51 17.47
CA SER A 284 10.64 17.95 16.76
C SER A 284 11.63 16.80 16.81
N SER A 285 12.29 16.52 15.70
CA SER A 285 13.37 15.55 15.67
C SER A 285 14.52 16.03 14.80
N ILE A 286 15.72 15.66 15.19
CA ILE A 286 16.93 15.85 14.40
C ILE A 286 17.63 14.50 14.39
N ASN A 287 17.92 14.01 13.19
CA ASN A 287 18.70 12.80 12.98
C ASN A 287 19.94 13.15 12.16
N LEU A 288 21.08 12.65 12.59
CA LEU A 288 22.33 12.71 11.87
C LEU A 288 22.90 11.30 11.80
N ALA A 289 23.10 10.79 10.60
CA ALA A 289 23.67 9.47 10.38
C ALA A 289 24.94 9.57 9.54
N TYR A 290 25.92 8.79 9.95
CA TYR A 290 27.17 8.57 9.24
C TYR A 290 27.29 7.10 8.85
N GLN A 291 27.65 6.83 7.61
CA GLN A 291 27.89 5.49 7.10
C GLN A 291 29.13 5.47 6.20
N GLY A 292 30.29 5.32 6.83
CA GLY A 292 31.55 5.16 6.10
C GLY A 292 31.89 3.68 5.88
N ASP A 293 33.00 3.43 5.20
CA ASP A 293 33.47 2.10 4.78
C ASP A 293 33.69 1.10 5.91
N ARG A 294 33.94 1.56 7.13
CA ARG A 294 34.33 0.71 8.27
C ARG A 294 33.39 0.74 9.46
N PHE A 295 32.62 1.79 9.62
CA PHE A 295 31.66 1.92 10.72
C PHE A 295 30.52 2.87 10.35
N GLY A 296 29.38 2.68 11.01
CA GLY A 296 28.24 3.60 10.96
C GLY A 296 27.91 4.13 12.35
N ALA A 297 27.42 5.35 12.42
CA ALA A 297 26.95 5.99 13.64
C ALA A 297 25.63 6.72 13.36
N ASN A 298 24.72 6.72 14.33
CA ASN A 298 23.45 7.43 14.25
C ASN A 298 23.19 8.16 15.55
N MET A 299 22.77 9.41 15.43
CA MET A 299 22.38 10.28 16.55
C MET A 299 20.95 10.77 16.29
N LEU A 300 20.05 10.52 17.24
CA LEU A 300 18.63 10.88 17.23
C LEU A 300 18.37 12.01 18.20
#